data_d63887b1f05d1a3e8c02e3aee8ef8689
#
_entry.id   d63887b1f05d1a3e8c02e3aee8ef8689
#
_cell.length_a   1.000
_cell.length_b   1.000
_cell.length_c   1.000
_cell.angle_alpha   90.00
_cell.angle_beta   90.00
_cell.angle_gamma   90.00
#
_symmetry.space_group_name_H-M   'P 1'
#
loop_
_entity.id
_entity.type
_entity.pdbx_description
1 polymer ?
#
loop_
_entity_poly.entity_id
_entity_poly.type
_entity_poly.pdbx_seq_one_letter_code
_entity_poly.pdbx_strand_id
1 'polypeptide(L)'
;DRKLYDKYYQKANKDAVDNIYSIILTSFGLALADTCPNWKAEAIAKRIQKTMDYVDKFSKEYDGDIERFMKELEDRTGFSFEIDSVSGKDE
;
A
#
# COMPACT_ATOMS: atom_id res chain seq x y z
N ASP A 1 -7.67 -17.85 -29.24
CA ASP A 1 -8.27 -16.61 -29.61
C ASP A 1 -7.70 -15.46 -28.80
N ARG A 2 -7.32 -14.42 -29.49
CA ARG A 2 -6.63 -13.30 -28.88
C ARG A 2 -7.46 -12.60 -27.81
N LYS A 3 -8.72 -12.33 -28.10
CA LYS A 3 -9.60 -11.66 -27.15
C LYS A 3 -9.74 -12.46 -25.86
N LEU A 4 -9.89 -13.75 -26.00
CA LEU A 4 -10.05 -14.62 -24.85
C LEU A 4 -8.77 -14.62 -24.00
N TYR A 5 -7.61 -14.66 -24.68
CA TYR A 5 -6.34 -14.62 -24.01
C TYR A 5 -6.19 -13.31 -23.21
N ASP A 6 -6.48 -12.20 -23.84
CA ASP A 6 -6.38 -10.89 -23.19
C ASP A 6 -7.27 -10.82 -21.96
N LYS A 7 -8.47 -11.37 -22.07
CA LYS A 7 -9.42 -11.37 -20.97
C LYS A 7 -8.88 -12.15 -19.78
N TYR A 8 -8.32 -13.33 -20.03
CA TYR A 8 -7.75 -14.14 -18.96
C TYR A 8 -6.53 -13.46 -18.35
N TYR A 9 -5.71 -12.84 -19.17
CA TYR A 9 -4.53 -12.15 -18.69
C TYR A 9 -4.92 -11.00 -17.76
N GLN A 10 -5.90 -10.22 -18.17
CA GLN A 10 -6.34 -9.09 -17.36
C GLN A 10 -6.94 -9.54 -16.04
N LYS A 11 -7.70 -10.63 -16.06
CA LYS A 11 -8.28 -11.15 -14.84
C LYS A 11 -7.21 -11.65 -13.88
N ALA A 12 -6.24 -12.39 -14.39
CA ALA A 12 -5.16 -12.89 -13.54
C ALA A 12 -4.35 -11.73 -12.95
N ASN A 13 -4.13 -10.70 -13.74
CA ASN A 13 -3.39 -9.53 -13.28
C ASN A 13 -4.16 -8.81 -12.16
N LYS A 14 -5.46 -8.66 -12.33
CA LYS A 14 -6.30 -8.03 -11.32
C LYS A 14 -6.30 -8.83 -10.04
N ASP A 15 -6.40 -10.16 -10.14
CA ASP A 15 -6.40 -11.01 -8.97
C ASP A 15 -5.07 -10.90 -8.21
N ALA A 16 -3.96 -10.81 -8.94
CA ALA A 16 -2.65 -10.65 -8.32
C ALA A 16 -2.56 -9.33 -7.56
N VAL A 17 -3.07 -8.25 -8.15
CA VAL A 17 -3.05 -6.95 -7.50
C VAL A 17 -3.91 -6.97 -6.25
N ASP A 18 -5.10 -7.56 -6.34
CA ASP A 18 -5.99 -7.67 -5.17
C ASP A 18 -5.34 -8.47 -4.06
N ASN A 19 -4.65 -9.55 -4.40
CA ASN A 19 -3.96 -10.36 -3.39
C ASN A 19 -2.84 -9.60 -2.72
N ILE A 20 -2.06 -8.84 -3.48
CA ILE A 20 -0.96 -8.05 -2.92
C ILE A 20 -1.53 -7.01 -1.95
N TYR A 21 -2.61 -6.37 -2.33
CA TYR A 21 -3.25 -5.38 -1.48
C TYR A 21 -3.69 -6.00 -0.16
N SER A 22 -4.34 -7.16 -0.25
CA SER A 22 -4.80 -7.87 0.96
C SER A 22 -3.63 -8.31 1.83
N ILE A 23 -2.56 -8.78 1.20
CA ILE A 23 -1.37 -9.20 1.94
C ILE A 23 -0.77 -8.02 2.70
N ILE A 24 -0.67 -6.88 2.05
CA ILE A 24 -0.08 -5.69 2.68
C ILE A 24 -0.94 -5.23 3.85
N LEU A 25 -2.26 -5.16 3.65
CA LEU A 25 -3.15 -4.71 4.73
C LEU A 25 -3.16 -5.70 5.90
N THR A 26 -3.14 -6.99 5.61
CA THR A 26 -3.08 -7.99 6.66
C THR A 26 -1.76 -7.91 7.42
N SER A 27 -0.65 -7.74 6.67
CA SER A 27 0.66 -7.61 7.30
C SER A 27 0.71 -6.37 8.18
N PHE A 28 0.10 -5.28 7.74
CA PHE A 28 0.02 -4.07 8.54
C PHE A 28 -0.74 -4.33 9.83
N GLY A 29 -1.88 -5.03 9.73
CA GLY A 29 -2.64 -5.39 10.91
C GLY A 29 -1.86 -6.25 11.89
N LEU A 30 -1.11 -7.21 11.36
CA LEU A 30 -0.28 -8.06 12.20
C LEU A 30 0.84 -7.28 12.87
N ALA A 31 1.45 -6.35 12.13
CA ALA A 31 2.49 -5.50 12.69
C ALA A 31 1.93 -4.65 13.83
N LEU A 32 0.72 -4.14 13.67
CA LEU A 32 0.08 -3.37 14.74
C LEU A 32 -0.19 -4.25 15.96
N ALA A 33 -0.62 -5.48 15.73
CA ALA A 33 -0.87 -6.39 16.84
C ALA A 33 0.42 -6.69 17.60
N ASP A 34 1.53 -6.78 16.89
CA ASP A 34 2.82 -7.03 17.52
C ASP A 34 3.32 -5.83 18.32
N THR A 35 3.16 -4.63 17.76
CA THR A 35 3.70 -3.43 18.39
C THR A 35 2.75 -2.79 19.39
N CYS A 36 1.45 -3.09 19.26
CA CYS A 36 0.43 -2.55 20.15
C CYS A 36 -0.41 -3.69 20.67
N PRO A 37 0.14 -4.54 21.56
CA PRO A 37 -0.52 -5.80 21.93
C PRO A 37 -1.86 -5.61 22.65
N ASN A 38 -2.12 -4.42 23.17
CA ASN A 38 -3.40 -4.15 23.83
C ASN A 38 -4.51 -3.77 22.86
N TRP A 39 -4.17 -3.57 21.58
CA TRP A 39 -5.17 -3.20 20.59
C TRP A 39 -5.94 -4.43 20.16
N LYS A 40 -7.25 -4.29 20.11
CA LYS A 40 -8.16 -5.35 19.69
C LYS A 40 -8.69 -5.01 18.30
N ALA A 41 -9.65 -5.82 17.86
CA ALA A 41 -10.15 -5.73 16.49
C ALA A 41 -10.57 -4.33 16.11
N GLU A 42 -11.25 -3.62 16.99
CA GLU A 42 -11.76 -2.29 16.66
C GLU A 42 -10.63 -1.29 16.42
N ALA A 43 -9.61 -1.30 17.27
CA ALA A 43 -8.49 -0.39 17.13
C ALA A 43 -7.70 -0.70 15.85
N ILE A 44 -7.50 -1.98 15.57
CA ILE A 44 -6.80 -2.40 14.35
C ILE A 44 -7.61 -1.97 13.12
N ALA A 45 -8.92 -2.20 13.16
CA ALA A 45 -9.78 -1.86 12.03
C ALA A 45 -9.73 -0.37 11.71
N LYS A 46 -9.68 0.47 12.73
CA LYS A 46 -9.60 1.91 12.52
C LYS A 46 -8.31 2.31 11.80
N ARG A 47 -7.20 1.67 12.15
CA ARG A 47 -5.92 1.99 11.50
C ARG A 47 -5.91 1.51 10.06
N ILE A 48 -6.49 0.35 9.80
CA ILE A 48 -6.58 -0.17 8.46
C ILE A 48 -7.49 0.73 7.61
N GLN A 49 -8.61 1.16 8.18
CA GLN A 49 -9.49 2.07 7.47
C GLN A 49 -8.77 3.39 7.14
N LYS A 50 -8.02 3.91 8.10
CA LYS A 50 -7.25 5.13 7.87
C LYS A 50 -6.24 4.95 6.75
N THR A 51 -5.61 3.77 6.71
CA THR A 51 -4.67 3.45 5.65
C THR A 51 -5.37 3.46 4.29
N MET A 52 -6.55 2.85 4.22
CA MET A 52 -7.29 2.83 2.96
C MET A 52 -7.72 4.22 2.53
N ASP A 53 -8.06 5.08 3.51
CA ASP A 53 -8.37 6.47 3.20
C ASP A 53 -7.20 7.18 2.54
N TYR A 54 -5.98 6.91 3.00
CA TYR A 54 -4.80 7.53 2.40
C TYR A 54 -4.52 6.97 1.01
N VAL A 55 -4.78 5.67 0.80
CA VAL A 55 -4.65 5.11 -0.54
C VAL A 55 -5.58 5.85 -1.51
N ASP A 56 -6.80 6.14 -1.03
CA ASP A 56 -7.76 6.90 -1.83
C ASP A 56 -7.29 8.33 -2.09
N LYS A 57 -6.75 8.97 -1.06
CA LYS A 57 -6.23 10.32 -1.19
C LYS A 57 -5.06 10.41 -2.16
N PHE A 58 -4.30 9.33 -2.27
CA PHE A 58 -3.15 9.31 -3.16
C PHE A 58 -3.55 9.71 -4.58
N SER A 59 -4.64 9.15 -5.08
CA SER A 59 -5.09 9.51 -6.41
C SER A 59 -5.86 10.84 -6.43
N LYS A 60 -6.64 11.11 -5.40
CA LYS A 60 -7.56 12.26 -5.42
C LYS A 60 -6.92 13.57 -5.02
N GLU A 61 -6.02 13.53 -4.03
CA GLU A 61 -5.44 14.76 -3.51
C GLU A 61 -3.98 14.93 -3.89
N TYR A 62 -3.29 13.83 -4.18
CA TYR A 62 -1.88 13.88 -4.55
C TYR A 62 -1.66 13.56 -6.02
N ASP A 63 -2.75 13.40 -6.77
CA ASP A 63 -2.72 13.19 -8.22
C ASP A 63 -1.85 12.01 -8.63
N GLY A 64 -1.73 11.01 -7.78
CA GLY A 64 -0.90 9.85 -8.07
C GLY A 64 0.58 10.13 -8.04
N ASP A 65 1.01 11.24 -7.47
CA ASP A 65 2.41 11.62 -7.41
C ASP A 65 3.04 10.97 -6.17
N ILE A 66 3.79 9.89 -6.39
CA ILE A 66 4.34 9.12 -5.28
C ILE A 66 5.39 9.91 -4.49
N GLU A 67 6.17 10.74 -5.16
CA GLU A 67 7.19 11.52 -4.47
C GLU A 67 6.55 12.53 -3.53
N ARG A 68 5.50 13.18 -4.02
CA ARG A 68 4.78 14.15 -3.21
C ARG A 68 4.11 13.46 -2.02
N PHE A 69 3.57 12.27 -2.25
CA PHE A 69 2.91 11.49 -1.22
C PHE A 69 3.90 11.07 -0.13
N MET A 70 5.08 10.60 -0.54
CA MET A 70 6.11 10.19 0.40
C MET A 70 6.69 11.37 1.16
N LYS A 71 6.76 12.52 0.50
CA LYS A 71 7.25 13.72 1.18
C LYS A 71 6.33 14.15 2.31
N GLU A 72 5.04 13.93 2.17
CA GLU A 72 4.11 14.24 3.24
C GLU A 72 4.46 13.44 4.51
N LEU A 73 4.80 12.18 4.34
CA LEU A 73 5.19 11.35 5.48
C LEU A 73 6.50 11.86 6.08
N GLU A 74 7.46 12.20 5.24
CA GLU A 74 8.73 12.70 5.71
C GLU A 74 8.56 14.02 6.46
N ASP A 75 7.72 14.91 5.94
CA ASP A 75 7.49 16.20 6.58
C ASP A 75 6.86 16.04 7.97
N ARG A 76 6.01 15.03 8.13
CA ARG A 76 5.31 14.82 9.39
C ARG A 76 6.15 14.08 10.43
N THR A 77 7.01 13.17 9.98
CA THR A 77 7.64 12.23 10.90
C THR A 77 9.16 12.19 10.79
N GLY A 78 9.71 12.74 9.73
CA GLY A 78 11.14 12.62 9.48
C GLY A 78 11.52 11.33 8.80
N PHE A 79 10.56 10.41 8.62
CA PHE A 79 10.84 9.14 7.98
C PHE A 79 10.79 9.27 6.47
N SER A 80 11.79 8.72 5.78
CA SER A 80 11.76 8.69 4.32
C SER A 80 12.16 7.31 3.82
N PHE A 81 11.59 6.96 2.66
CA PHE A 81 11.92 5.70 2.00
C PHE A 81 13.18 5.88 1.16
N GLU A 82 13.99 4.83 1.11
CA GLU A 82 15.20 4.85 0.29
C GLU A 82 14.92 4.13 -1.02
N ILE A 83 14.06 4.73 -1.81
CA ILE A 83 13.61 4.12 -3.06
C ILE A 83 14.78 3.93 -4.02
N ASP A 84 15.69 4.88 -4.04
CA ASP A 84 16.81 4.81 -4.97
C ASP A 84 17.67 3.59 -4.74
N SER A 85 17.87 3.21 -3.49
CA SER A 85 18.65 2.03 -3.18
C SER A 85 17.94 0.76 -3.70
N VAL A 86 16.64 0.80 -3.75
CA VAL A 86 15.87 -0.32 -4.28
C VAL A 86 16.07 -0.43 -5.79
N SER A 87 16.07 0.68 -6.48
CA SER A 87 16.24 0.63 -7.92
C SER A 87 17.65 0.22 -8.28
N GLY A 88 18.46 0.10 -7.33
CA GLY A 88 19.72 -0.52 -7.43
C GLY A 88 20.61 0.15 -8.37
N LYS A 89 20.72 0.70 -8.39
CA LYS A 89 21.46 1.13 -9.20
C LYS A 89 22.67 0.55 -9.19
N ASP A 90 22.53 -0.06 -9.02
CA ASP A 90 23.27 -0.84 -9.01
C ASP A 90 24.02 -1.26 -9.38
N GLU A 91 23.97 -1.02 -9.65
CA GLU A 91 24.38 -1.55 -9.97
C GLU A 91 24.98 -1.58 -10.18
#